data_12f8d1634b2daeee2e274b5b28809a1b
#
_entry.id   12f8d1634b2daeee2e274b5b28809a1b
#
_cell.length_a   1.000
_cell.length_b   1.000
_cell.length_c   1.000
_cell.angle_alpha   90.00
_cell.angle_beta   90.00
_cell.angle_gamma   90.00
#
_symmetry.space_group_name_H-M   'P 1'
#
loop_
_entity.id
_entity.type
_entity.pdbx_description
1 polymer ?
#
loop_
_entity_poly.entity_id
_entity_poly.type
_entity_poly.pdbx_seq_one_letter_code
_entity_poly.pdbx_strand_id
1 'polypeptide(L)'
;MTATRKFGFGWLALLTAVVAAATVGVIALLVNIFERKQEARTHFVRLVEVNEVSSDPKPWGVNFPLQYESYLRTADTERTEHGGSQALTPSKLESDPWLKRLYAGYAFSIDYREARGHAYMLSDQEVTKRVTEVKQAGACLHCHAAITPTYRRVGLEAMGETATAEKMGEAFNQEAVMTGFAALSRKPYEEVHAELLKTPDQMPAADSAADPHMGVAHPVACIDCHEPETMKIRVTRPGFILGIAKLARSDDPVPHLPSIQKWRDSKSTEDYDPNRDATRQEMRSFVCGQCHVEYYCATKMTLTFPWANGLKMEDLEKEWEETVFPDEGGKFFDFVHKETGTKVFKAQHPEFELWSQGIHARAGVSCADCHMPYEKQGASKVSSHWVRSPMLNINRACQTCHHVSEKELQARVDGIQDRTRALMDRAAVAMTDMLDTILAVQAQGASEEQLEPIRQLQRKAMWRLDYISSENSKGFHADQEAARILGESIDYSRQAQTAAYKLSIPAASADASPPASETASAPVAAAVGEQAAATPEAAPEATPEAATQDSTSPSAADAVSAEPTTSQ
;
A
#
# COMPACT_ATOMS: atom_id res chain seq x y z
N MET A 1 -48.24 -62.65 1.43
CA MET A 1 -47.19 -63.43 0.76
C MET A 1 -46.25 -62.48 0.02
N THR A 2 -45.17 -62.11 0.64
CA THR A 2 -44.14 -61.22 0.09
C THR A 2 -43.17 -62.06 -0.74
N ALA A 3 -43.20 -61.93 -2.06
CA ALA A 3 -42.29 -62.60 -2.97
C ALA A 3 -40.87 -62.01 -2.82
N THR A 4 -39.98 -62.69 -2.16
CA THR A 4 -38.55 -62.38 -2.16
C THR A 4 -37.97 -62.68 -3.55
N ARG A 5 -37.68 -61.63 -4.33
CA ARG A 5 -36.94 -61.75 -5.57
C ARG A 5 -35.53 -62.24 -5.27
N LYS A 6 -35.23 -63.50 -5.58
CA LYS A 6 -33.89 -64.07 -5.54
C LYS A 6 -33.06 -63.43 -6.66
N PHE A 7 -32.15 -62.50 -6.30
CA PHE A 7 -31.17 -61.99 -7.23
C PHE A 7 -30.27 -63.15 -7.69
N GLY A 8 -30.25 -63.44 -8.99
CA GLY A 8 -29.42 -64.52 -9.54
C GLY A 8 -27.94 -64.20 -9.41
N PHE A 9 -27.10 -65.24 -9.26
CA PHE A 9 -25.65 -65.18 -9.13
C PHE A 9 -24.99 -64.25 -10.21
N GLY A 10 -25.52 -64.25 -11.44
CA GLY A 10 -25.05 -63.38 -12.51
C GLY A 10 -25.22 -61.86 -12.24
N TRP A 11 -26.29 -61.49 -11.53
CA TRP A 11 -26.51 -60.08 -11.15
C TRP A 11 -25.55 -59.62 -10.07
N LEU A 12 -25.23 -60.48 -9.11
CA LEU A 12 -24.26 -60.24 -8.06
C LEU A 12 -22.84 -60.08 -8.66
N ALA A 13 -22.46 -60.98 -9.60
CA ALA A 13 -21.19 -60.88 -10.30
C ALA A 13 -21.06 -59.60 -11.13
N LEU A 14 -22.13 -59.15 -11.81
CA LEU A 14 -22.15 -57.91 -12.57
C LEU A 14 -21.99 -56.70 -11.63
N LEU A 15 -22.74 -56.67 -10.53
CA LEU A 15 -22.64 -55.61 -9.53
C LEU A 15 -21.23 -55.49 -8.95
N THR A 16 -20.63 -56.64 -8.60
CA THR A 16 -19.25 -56.69 -8.09
C THR A 16 -18.25 -56.17 -9.11
N ALA A 17 -18.40 -56.54 -10.38
CA ALA A 17 -17.53 -56.04 -11.46
C ALA A 17 -17.66 -54.53 -11.66
N VAL A 18 -18.90 -54.00 -11.63
CA VAL A 18 -19.14 -52.54 -11.74
C VAL A 18 -18.55 -51.78 -10.56
N VAL A 19 -18.74 -52.27 -9.32
CA VAL A 19 -18.16 -51.67 -8.12
C VAL A 19 -16.63 -51.70 -8.18
N ALA A 20 -16.04 -52.84 -8.58
CA ALA A 20 -14.58 -52.95 -8.72
C ALA A 20 -14.04 -51.98 -9.78
N ALA A 21 -14.69 -51.89 -10.94
CA ALA A 21 -14.30 -50.92 -11.99
C ALA A 21 -14.41 -49.46 -11.52
N ALA A 22 -15.49 -49.12 -10.81
CA ALA A 22 -15.65 -47.78 -10.24
C ALA A 22 -14.59 -47.46 -9.19
N THR A 23 -14.27 -48.44 -8.32
CA THR A 23 -13.21 -48.28 -7.30
C THR A 23 -11.83 -48.07 -7.93
N VAL A 24 -11.49 -48.86 -8.95
CA VAL A 24 -10.24 -48.69 -9.73
C VAL A 24 -10.20 -47.32 -10.38
N GLY A 25 -11.30 -46.86 -10.96
CA GLY A 25 -11.41 -45.51 -11.57
C GLY A 25 -11.17 -44.39 -10.54
N VAL A 26 -11.77 -44.50 -9.36
CA VAL A 26 -11.56 -43.54 -8.26
C VAL A 26 -10.11 -43.55 -7.76
N ILE A 27 -9.51 -44.73 -7.56
CA ILE A 27 -8.12 -44.85 -7.15
C ILE A 27 -7.19 -44.25 -8.21
N ALA A 28 -7.38 -44.54 -9.48
CA ALA A 28 -6.58 -43.98 -10.56
C ALA A 28 -6.69 -42.44 -10.62
N LEU A 29 -7.90 -41.91 -10.40
CA LEU A 29 -8.10 -40.45 -10.32
C LEU A 29 -7.36 -39.83 -9.11
N LEU A 30 -7.44 -40.45 -7.94
CA LEU A 30 -6.74 -39.99 -6.74
C LEU A 30 -5.21 -40.04 -6.90
N VAL A 31 -4.68 -41.12 -7.50
CA VAL A 31 -3.25 -41.24 -7.82
C VAL A 31 -2.83 -40.13 -8.78
N ASN A 32 -3.57 -39.90 -9.86
CA ASN A 32 -3.28 -38.85 -10.82
C ASN A 32 -3.31 -37.44 -10.16
N ILE A 33 -4.29 -37.19 -9.28
CA ILE A 33 -4.35 -35.93 -8.52
C ILE A 33 -3.15 -35.78 -7.59
N PHE A 34 -2.75 -36.87 -6.94
CA PHE A 34 -1.61 -36.85 -6.04
C PHE A 34 -0.30 -36.64 -6.79
N GLU A 35 -0.07 -37.36 -7.89
CA GLU A 35 1.09 -37.17 -8.76
C GLU A 35 1.18 -35.75 -9.31
N ARG A 36 0.07 -35.19 -9.83
CA ARG A 36 0.03 -33.79 -10.30
C ARG A 36 0.31 -32.79 -9.17
N LYS A 37 -0.18 -33.05 -7.95
CA LYS A 37 0.16 -32.21 -6.79
C LYS A 37 1.62 -32.35 -6.40
N GLN A 38 2.21 -33.49 -6.57
CA GLN A 38 3.61 -33.75 -6.27
C GLN A 38 4.50 -33.12 -7.36
N GLU A 39 4.16 -33.30 -8.64
CA GLU A 39 4.77 -32.56 -9.77
C GLU A 39 4.68 -31.06 -9.57
N ALA A 40 3.52 -30.53 -9.14
CA ALA A 40 3.35 -29.13 -8.79
C ALA A 40 4.18 -28.69 -7.59
N ARG A 41 4.75 -29.52 -6.77
CA ARG A 41 5.64 -29.22 -5.65
C ARG A 41 7.12 -29.36 -5.97
N THR A 42 7.48 -30.13 -7.00
CA THR A 42 8.87 -30.49 -7.31
C THR A 42 9.42 -29.71 -8.51
N HIS A 43 9.47 -28.59 -8.62
CA HIS A 43 9.15 -27.96 -9.52
C HIS A 43 9.69 -26.99 -10.39
N PHE A 44 10.76 -26.40 -10.15
CA PHE A 44 11.58 -25.70 -11.11
C PHE A 44 12.96 -26.39 -11.18
N VAL A 45 13.47 -26.58 -12.36
CA VAL A 45 14.85 -26.95 -12.55
C VAL A 45 15.65 -25.66 -12.41
N ARG A 46 16.53 -25.55 -11.41
CA ARG A 46 17.46 -24.45 -11.33
C ARG A 46 18.44 -24.55 -12.49
N LEU A 47 18.40 -23.56 -13.35
CA LEU A 47 19.34 -23.38 -14.46
C LEU A 47 20.55 -22.55 -14.03
N VAL A 48 20.32 -21.61 -13.10
CA VAL A 48 21.34 -20.73 -12.53
C VAL A 48 21.21 -20.75 -11.01
N GLU A 49 22.32 -20.83 -10.31
CA GLU A 49 22.35 -20.72 -8.86
C GLU A 49 22.03 -19.29 -8.42
N VAL A 50 21.12 -19.18 -7.46
CA VAL A 50 20.78 -17.94 -6.75
C VAL A 50 20.91 -18.20 -5.26
N ASN A 51 21.40 -17.22 -4.53
CA ASN A 51 21.67 -17.31 -3.09
C ASN A 51 21.33 -15.99 -2.37
N GLU A 52 21.72 -15.87 -1.12
CA GLU A 52 21.38 -14.74 -0.25
C GLU A 52 22.07 -13.41 -0.61
N VAL A 53 22.89 -13.36 -1.66
CA VAL A 53 23.47 -12.12 -2.20
C VAL A 53 22.96 -11.79 -3.61
N SER A 54 22.08 -12.60 -4.17
CA SER A 54 21.57 -12.42 -5.54
C SER A 54 20.52 -11.32 -5.59
N SER A 55 20.94 -10.06 -5.50
CA SER A 55 20.10 -8.89 -5.57
C SER A 55 19.68 -8.52 -7.00
N ASP A 56 20.50 -8.86 -8.03
CA ASP A 56 20.08 -8.75 -9.44
C ASP A 56 18.88 -9.68 -9.72
N PRO A 57 17.73 -9.17 -10.20
CA PRO A 57 16.58 -10.00 -10.56
C PRO A 57 16.81 -10.85 -11.83
N LYS A 58 17.79 -10.53 -12.65
CA LYS A 58 18.02 -11.20 -13.94
C LYS A 58 18.41 -12.68 -13.83
N PRO A 59 19.32 -13.12 -12.94
CA PRO A 59 19.57 -14.54 -12.70
C PRO A 59 18.32 -15.30 -12.24
N TRP A 60 17.47 -14.67 -11.40
CA TRP A 60 16.19 -15.23 -11.01
C TRP A 60 15.27 -15.42 -12.22
N GLY A 61 15.31 -14.47 -13.17
CA GLY A 61 14.54 -14.53 -14.41
C GLY A 61 14.91 -15.72 -15.30
N VAL A 62 16.13 -16.23 -15.24
CA VAL A 62 16.53 -17.46 -15.94
C VAL A 62 15.81 -18.68 -15.36
N ASN A 63 15.63 -18.72 -14.04
CA ASN A 63 14.91 -19.80 -13.36
C ASN A 63 13.38 -19.61 -13.43
N PHE A 64 12.90 -18.37 -13.45
CA PHE A 64 11.47 -18.00 -13.36
C PHE A 64 11.09 -16.97 -14.43
N PRO A 65 11.18 -17.32 -15.74
CA PRO A 65 11.05 -16.35 -16.82
C PRO A 65 9.67 -15.65 -16.85
N LEU A 66 8.59 -16.37 -16.59
CA LEU A 66 7.23 -15.81 -16.63
C LEU A 66 7.00 -14.76 -15.53
N GLN A 67 7.53 -15.01 -14.32
CA GLN A 67 7.47 -14.06 -13.22
C GLN A 67 8.35 -12.84 -13.49
N TYR A 68 9.55 -13.06 -14.00
CA TYR A 68 10.49 -11.99 -14.33
C TYR A 68 9.99 -11.10 -15.46
N GLU A 69 9.44 -11.67 -16.54
CA GLU A 69 8.82 -10.91 -17.63
C GLU A 69 7.67 -10.03 -17.11
N SER A 70 6.80 -10.59 -16.27
CA SER A 70 5.70 -9.82 -15.67
C SER A 70 6.20 -8.74 -14.69
N TYR A 71 7.28 -8.98 -13.95
CA TYR A 71 7.94 -7.98 -13.10
C TYR A 71 8.48 -6.80 -13.92
N LEU A 72 9.13 -7.05 -15.06
CA LEU A 72 9.66 -6.00 -15.94
C LEU A 72 8.55 -5.14 -16.57
N ARG A 73 7.34 -5.70 -16.75
CA ARG A 73 6.20 -4.99 -17.33
C ARG A 73 5.61 -3.90 -16.44
N THR A 74 6.10 -3.72 -15.21
CA THR A 74 5.61 -2.67 -14.32
C THR A 74 5.78 -1.25 -14.86
N ALA A 75 6.61 -1.06 -15.89
CA ALA A 75 6.75 0.20 -16.63
C ALA A 75 5.81 0.35 -17.83
N ASP A 76 5.01 -0.66 -18.17
CA ASP A 76 4.07 -0.58 -19.28
C ASP A 76 3.03 0.50 -19.01
N THR A 77 2.69 1.27 -20.06
CA THR A 77 1.73 2.37 -19.95
C THR A 77 0.31 1.82 -19.89
N GLU A 78 -0.18 1.58 -18.70
CA GLU A 78 -1.57 1.23 -18.43
C GLU A 78 -2.04 1.97 -17.18
N ARG A 79 -3.10 2.76 -17.31
CA ARG A 79 -3.67 3.55 -16.21
C ARG A 79 -5.15 3.34 -16.06
N THR A 80 -5.62 3.51 -14.83
CA THR A 80 -7.01 3.79 -14.49
C THR A 80 -7.21 5.30 -14.37
N GLU A 81 -8.44 5.73 -14.16
CA GLU A 81 -8.76 7.14 -13.91
C GLU A 81 -8.00 7.70 -12.68
N HIS A 82 -7.82 6.89 -11.66
CA HIS A 82 -7.24 7.30 -10.38
C HIS A 82 -5.79 6.84 -10.13
N GLY A 83 -5.12 6.29 -11.11
CA GLY A 83 -3.73 5.88 -10.99
C GLY A 83 -3.37 4.65 -11.83
N GLY A 84 -2.18 4.14 -11.66
CA GLY A 84 -1.67 2.97 -12.35
C GLY A 84 -0.22 3.13 -12.78
N SER A 85 0.30 2.10 -13.46
CA SER A 85 1.65 2.08 -14.01
C SER A 85 1.76 2.96 -15.26
N GLN A 86 2.90 3.62 -15.44
CA GLN A 86 3.16 4.48 -16.59
C GLN A 86 4.65 4.57 -16.88
N ALA A 87 5.03 4.60 -18.16
CA ALA A 87 6.44 4.67 -18.58
C ALA A 87 7.14 5.95 -18.07
N LEU A 88 6.42 7.05 -17.98
CA LEU A 88 6.87 8.29 -17.33
C LEU A 88 5.99 8.54 -16.10
N THR A 89 6.62 8.72 -14.95
CA THR A 89 5.88 8.98 -13.70
C THR A 89 5.33 10.41 -13.70
N PRO A 90 4.00 10.60 -13.65
CA PRO A 90 3.42 11.94 -13.60
C PRO A 90 3.67 12.60 -12.24
N SER A 91 3.70 13.92 -12.26
CA SER A 91 3.88 14.73 -11.06
C SER A 91 2.56 14.82 -10.28
N LYS A 92 2.55 14.35 -9.04
CA LYS A 92 1.42 14.57 -8.11
C LYS A 92 1.24 16.07 -7.77
N LEU A 93 2.31 16.87 -7.83
CA LEU A 93 2.26 18.31 -7.58
C LEU A 93 1.60 19.12 -8.69
N GLU A 94 1.50 18.54 -9.90
CA GLU A 94 0.77 19.11 -11.01
C GLU A 94 -0.71 18.72 -10.98
N SER A 95 -0.99 17.47 -10.65
CA SER A 95 -2.36 16.97 -10.50
C SER A 95 -3.06 17.58 -9.28
N ASP A 96 -2.32 17.76 -8.19
CA ASP A 96 -2.80 18.22 -6.89
C ASP A 96 -1.94 19.37 -6.35
N PRO A 97 -2.07 20.62 -6.89
CA PRO A 97 -1.20 21.73 -6.55
C PRO A 97 -1.22 22.13 -5.06
N TRP A 98 -2.28 21.80 -4.33
CA TRP A 98 -2.40 22.01 -2.88
C TRP A 98 -1.36 21.23 -2.07
N LEU A 99 -0.81 20.13 -2.62
CA LEU A 99 0.27 19.36 -2.01
C LEU A 99 1.53 20.21 -1.78
N LYS A 100 1.80 21.21 -2.64
CA LYS A 100 2.93 22.13 -2.46
C LYS A 100 2.80 22.92 -1.15
N ARG A 101 1.57 23.27 -0.78
CA ARG A 101 1.29 23.94 0.48
C ARG A 101 1.27 22.98 1.65
N LEU A 102 0.67 21.80 1.50
CA LEU A 102 0.67 20.76 2.53
C LEU A 102 2.10 20.43 2.98
N TYR A 103 3.03 20.36 2.04
CA TYR A 103 4.43 20.00 2.31
C TYR A 103 5.38 21.21 2.31
N ALA A 104 4.89 22.41 2.52
CA ALA A 104 5.73 23.61 2.48
C ALA A 104 6.91 23.52 3.47
N GLY A 105 8.13 23.51 2.95
CA GLY A 105 9.37 23.32 3.73
C GLY A 105 9.88 21.88 3.81
N TYR A 106 9.17 20.93 3.23
CA TYR A 106 9.60 19.54 3.14
C TYR A 106 9.95 19.13 1.70
N ALA A 107 10.78 18.09 1.54
CA ALA A 107 11.27 17.67 0.23
C ALA A 107 10.16 17.32 -0.78
N PHE A 108 9.01 16.84 -0.31
CA PHE A 108 7.86 16.50 -1.16
C PHE A 108 7.19 17.72 -1.81
N SER A 109 7.41 18.94 -1.31
CA SER A 109 6.92 20.16 -1.99
C SER A 109 7.71 20.51 -3.26
N ILE A 110 8.89 19.91 -3.45
CA ILE A 110 9.78 20.19 -4.58
C ILE A 110 9.54 19.20 -5.72
N ASP A 111 9.42 17.91 -5.39
CA ASP A 111 9.18 16.85 -6.36
C ASP A 111 8.42 15.69 -5.68
N TYR A 112 7.22 15.42 -6.17
CA TYR A 112 6.42 14.29 -5.73
C TYR A 112 5.74 13.65 -6.94
N ARG A 113 6.08 12.40 -7.21
CA ARG A 113 5.65 11.67 -8.40
C ARG A 113 4.90 10.40 -8.02
N GLU A 114 4.08 9.92 -8.94
CA GLU A 114 3.54 8.56 -8.86
C GLU A 114 4.66 7.54 -9.06
N ALA A 115 4.45 6.31 -8.60
CA ALA A 115 5.37 5.19 -8.84
C ALA A 115 4.99 4.47 -10.14
N ARG A 116 5.98 3.89 -10.82
CA ARG A 116 5.75 3.05 -12.00
C ARG A 116 6.06 1.57 -11.80
N GLY A 117 6.37 1.15 -10.57
CA GLY A 117 6.52 -0.23 -10.17
C GLY A 117 7.91 -0.62 -9.70
N HIS A 118 8.03 -1.84 -9.15
CA HIS A 118 9.19 -2.29 -8.38
C HIS A 118 10.49 -2.29 -9.19
N ALA A 119 10.44 -2.68 -10.46
CA ALA A 119 11.64 -2.74 -11.31
C ALA A 119 12.33 -1.38 -11.54
N TYR A 120 11.65 -0.28 -11.26
CA TYR A 120 12.14 1.08 -11.55
C TYR A 120 12.23 1.97 -10.31
N MET A 121 11.81 1.49 -9.15
CA MET A 121 11.64 2.34 -7.99
C MET A 121 12.96 2.92 -7.44
N LEU A 122 14.09 2.26 -7.64
CA LEU A 122 15.40 2.79 -7.26
C LEU A 122 15.85 3.86 -8.25
N SER A 123 15.88 3.55 -9.55
CA SER A 123 16.28 4.50 -10.59
C SER A 123 15.40 5.76 -10.61
N ASP A 124 14.09 5.61 -10.34
CA ASP A 124 13.19 6.74 -10.24
C ASP A 124 13.49 7.59 -9.00
N GLN A 125 13.87 6.97 -7.88
CA GLN A 125 14.24 7.70 -6.68
C GLN A 125 15.57 8.46 -6.86
N GLU A 126 16.57 7.85 -7.47
CA GLU A 126 17.90 8.44 -7.70
C GLU A 126 17.83 9.75 -8.48
N VAL A 127 16.88 9.89 -9.41
CA VAL A 127 16.73 11.07 -10.27
C VAL A 127 15.73 12.11 -9.72
N THR A 128 15.04 11.84 -8.61
CA THR A 128 14.12 12.83 -8.05
C THR A 128 14.87 14.00 -7.43
N LYS A 129 14.29 15.20 -7.52
CA LYS A 129 14.83 16.39 -6.84
C LYS A 129 14.85 16.22 -5.32
N ARG A 130 14.02 15.34 -4.76
CA ARG A 130 14.07 15.00 -3.34
C ARG A 130 15.40 14.41 -2.91
N VAL A 131 16.06 13.65 -3.78
CA VAL A 131 17.38 13.07 -3.54
C VAL A 131 18.50 13.95 -4.07
N THR A 132 18.35 14.52 -5.27
CA THR A 132 19.44 15.28 -5.94
C THR A 132 19.61 16.70 -5.40
N GLU A 133 18.55 17.32 -4.86
CA GLU A 133 18.59 18.70 -4.36
C GLU A 133 18.41 18.81 -2.84
N VAL A 134 17.93 17.75 -2.18
CA VAL A 134 17.67 17.75 -0.73
C VAL A 134 18.38 16.55 -0.08
N LYS A 135 19.03 16.80 1.06
CA LYS A 135 19.66 15.72 1.83
C LYS A 135 18.60 14.79 2.41
N GLN A 136 18.65 13.53 2.00
CA GLN A 136 17.77 12.47 2.48
C GLN A 136 18.50 11.50 3.42
N ALA A 137 17.72 10.69 4.14
CA ALA A 137 18.24 9.59 4.93
C ALA A 137 18.42 8.33 4.10
N GLY A 138 19.41 7.52 4.42
CA GLY A 138 19.61 6.21 3.81
C GLY A 138 18.47 5.23 4.06
N ALA A 139 17.63 5.48 5.06
CA ALA A 139 16.40 4.74 5.31
C ALA A 139 15.44 4.70 4.11
N CYS A 140 15.48 5.65 3.17
CA CYS A 140 14.74 5.58 1.92
C CYS A 140 15.05 4.29 1.13
N LEU A 141 16.31 3.86 1.14
CA LEU A 141 16.76 2.65 0.44
C LEU A 141 16.24 1.36 1.08
N HIS A 142 15.73 1.43 2.32
CA HIS A 142 15.06 0.30 2.97
C HIS A 142 13.89 -0.25 2.14
N CYS A 143 13.15 0.62 1.47
CA CYS A 143 11.99 0.26 0.65
C CYS A 143 12.25 0.36 -0.86
N HIS A 144 13.28 1.09 -1.29
CA HIS A 144 13.53 1.36 -2.71
C HIS A 144 14.61 0.48 -3.36
N ALA A 145 15.41 -0.23 -2.57
CA ALA A 145 16.53 -1.05 -3.06
C ALA A 145 16.49 -2.49 -2.55
N ALA A 146 17.15 -3.40 -3.25
CA ALA A 146 17.46 -4.76 -2.78
C ALA A 146 18.58 -4.70 -1.72
N ILE A 147 18.30 -4.10 -0.57
CA ILE A 147 19.30 -3.71 0.45
C ILE A 147 19.66 -4.83 1.44
N THR A 148 18.91 -5.92 1.48
CA THR A 148 19.09 -7.00 2.47
C THR A 148 20.52 -7.56 2.51
N PRO A 149 21.19 -7.85 1.36
CA PRO A 149 22.59 -8.28 1.37
C PRO A 149 23.54 -7.22 1.95
N THR A 150 23.28 -5.93 1.70
CA THR A 150 24.08 -4.83 2.25
C THR A 150 23.93 -4.74 3.78
N TYR A 151 22.71 -4.85 4.30
CA TYR A 151 22.51 -4.92 5.74
C TYR A 151 23.24 -6.11 6.35
N ARG A 152 23.17 -7.30 5.71
CA ARG A 152 23.89 -8.48 6.19
C ARG A 152 25.40 -8.25 6.22
N ARG A 153 25.99 -7.70 5.16
CA ARG A 153 27.43 -7.41 5.10
C ARG A 153 27.87 -6.45 6.20
N VAL A 154 27.22 -5.29 6.28
CA VAL A 154 27.55 -4.27 7.28
C VAL A 154 27.29 -4.78 8.70
N GLY A 155 26.28 -5.62 8.88
CA GLY A 155 25.99 -6.22 10.18
C GLY A 155 27.06 -7.22 10.62
N LEU A 156 27.51 -8.12 9.73
CA LEU A 156 28.64 -9.03 10.01
C LEU A 156 29.90 -8.24 10.39
N GLU A 157 30.24 -7.21 9.63
CA GLU A 157 31.38 -6.32 9.90
C GLU A 157 31.24 -5.63 11.29
N ALA A 158 30.04 -5.14 11.62
CA ALA A 158 29.75 -4.50 12.91
C ALA A 158 29.82 -5.50 14.09
N MET A 159 29.55 -6.77 13.85
CA MET A 159 29.67 -7.87 14.82
C MET A 159 31.12 -8.36 14.95
N GLY A 160 32.08 -7.77 14.21
CA GLY A 160 33.50 -8.15 14.21
C GLY A 160 33.81 -9.36 13.34
N GLU A 161 32.91 -9.71 12.44
CA GLU A 161 33.08 -10.82 11.50
C GLU A 161 33.51 -10.31 10.10
N THR A 162 34.24 -11.14 9.36
CA THR A 162 34.54 -10.83 7.96
C THR A 162 33.39 -11.32 7.08
N ALA A 163 32.80 -10.43 6.28
CA ALA A 163 31.75 -10.76 5.34
C ALA A 163 32.34 -11.46 4.09
N THR A 164 32.80 -12.70 4.25
CA THR A 164 33.32 -13.52 3.14
C THR A 164 32.17 -13.94 2.22
N ALA A 165 32.47 -14.25 0.94
CA ALA A 165 31.48 -14.74 -0.02
C ALA A 165 30.73 -15.99 0.52
N GLU A 166 31.42 -16.88 1.22
CA GLU A 166 30.82 -18.05 1.87
C GLU A 166 29.76 -17.63 2.91
N LYS A 167 30.14 -16.81 3.91
CA LYS A 167 29.22 -16.32 4.95
C LYS A 167 28.05 -15.50 4.39
N MET A 168 28.29 -14.76 3.34
CA MET A 168 27.25 -13.97 2.67
C MET A 168 26.25 -14.87 1.93
N GLY A 169 26.68 -16.02 1.40
CA GLY A 169 25.84 -16.98 0.68
C GLY A 169 25.10 -18.00 1.56
N GLU A 170 25.44 -18.11 2.86
CA GLU A 170 24.74 -18.97 3.80
C GLU A 170 23.26 -18.59 3.99
N ALA A 171 22.49 -19.42 4.68
CA ALA A 171 21.09 -19.16 5.02
C ALA A 171 20.88 -17.80 5.67
N PHE A 172 19.69 -17.25 5.55
CA PHE A 172 19.34 -15.91 6.03
C PHE A 172 19.74 -15.67 7.49
N ASN A 173 20.57 -14.67 7.71
CA ASN A 173 21.05 -14.29 9.04
C ASN A 173 20.33 -13.01 9.50
N GLN A 174 19.23 -13.19 10.22
CA GLN A 174 18.39 -12.08 10.70
C GLN A 174 19.15 -11.16 11.64
N GLU A 175 20.02 -11.68 12.52
CA GLU A 175 20.78 -10.88 13.48
C GLU A 175 21.75 -9.91 12.78
N ALA A 176 22.49 -10.40 11.78
CA ALA A 176 23.36 -9.57 10.97
C ALA A 176 22.57 -8.52 10.18
N VAL A 177 21.43 -8.90 9.59
CA VAL A 177 20.56 -7.95 8.86
C VAL A 177 20.00 -6.87 9.79
N MET A 178 19.57 -7.22 11.00
CA MET A 178 19.09 -6.28 12.01
C MET A 178 20.19 -5.31 12.46
N THR A 179 21.40 -5.83 12.70
CA THR A 179 22.57 -5.04 13.11
C THR A 179 22.99 -4.06 12.02
N GLY A 180 23.06 -4.50 10.77
CA GLY A 180 23.39 -3.63 9.63
C GLY A 180 22.32 -2.57 9.36
N PHE A 181 21.05 -2.91 9.51
CA PHE A 181 19.96 -1.94 9.45
C PHE A 181 20.11 -0.85 10.52
N ALA A 182 20.38 -1.22 11.78
CA ALA A 182 20.60 -0.26 12.85
C ALA A 182 21.78 0.66 12.56
N ALA A 183 22.85 0.13 11.95
CA ALA A 183 24.04 0.89 11.59
C ALA A 183 23.80 1.89 10.44
N LEU A 184 22.96 1.54 9.48
CA LEU A 184 22.79 2.30 8.23
C LEU A 184 21.54 3.20 8.23
N SER A 185 20.47 2.85 8.93
CA SER A 185 19.15 3.50 8.81
C SER A 185 19.20 5.03 9.03
N ARG A 186 20.07 5.52 9.91
CA ARG A 186 20.22 6.95 10.23
C ARG A 186 21.30 7.67 9.41
N LYS A 187 22.03 6.93 8.57
CA LYS A 187 23.07 7.51 7.73
C LYS A 187 22.49 8.33 6.58
N PRO A 188 23.24 9.32 6.04
CA PRO A 188 22.84 10.01 4.83
C PRO A 188 22.62 9.04 3.66
N TYR A 189 21.70 9.40 2.76
CA TYR A 189 21.36 8.60 1.58
C TYR A 189 22.60 8.22 0.75
N GLU A 190 23.46 9.19 0.47
CA GLU A 190 24.67 9.00 -0.34
C GLU A 190 25.64 7.97 0.26
N GLU A 191 25.78 7.96 1.61
CA GLU A 191 26.63 6.98 2.30
C GLU A 191 26.05 5.56 2.16
N VAL A 192 24.74 5.41 2.36
CA VAL A 192 24.08 4.09 2.27
C VAL A 192 24.03 3.60 0.84
N HIS A 193 23.78 4.49 -0.12
CA HIS A 193 23.86 4.16 -1.54
C HIS A 193 25.26 3.68 -1.93
N ALA A 194 26.31 4.33 -1.43
CA ALA A 194 27.68 3.87 -1.63
C ALA A 194 27.96 2.48 -1.01
N GLU A 195 27.29 2.13 0.10
CA GLU A 195 27.36 0.78 0.68
C GLU A 195 26.64 -0.27 -0.20
N LEU A 196 25.55 0.08 -0.88
CA LEU A 196 24.92 -0.82 -1.86
C LEU A 196 25.90 -1.23 -2.96
N LEU A 197 26.65 -0.26 -3.49
CA LEU A 197 27.62 -0.50 -4.57
C LEU A 197 28.83 -1.34 -4.14
N LYS A 198 29.14 -1.41 -2.84
CA LYS A 198 30.25 -2.24 -2.31
C LYS A 198 29.83 -3.68 -2.08
N THR A 199 28.53 -3.95 -1.96
CA THR A 199 28.06 -5.31 -1.72
C THR A 199 28.11 -6.07 -3.03
N PRO A 200 28.95 -7.13 -3.16
CA PRO A 200 29.02 -7.88 -4.40
C PRO A 200 27.65 -8.49 -4.68
N ASP A 201 27.12 -8.18 -5.83
CA ASP A 201 26.12 -9.00 -6.43
C ASP A 201 26.79 -10.27 -6.92
N GLN A 202 26.14 -11.39 -6.86
CA GLN A 202 26.68 -12.73 -7.16
C GLN A 202 28.09 -12.68 -7.74
N MET A 203 29.06 -13.22 -7.02
CA MET A 203 30.42 -13.35 -7.58
C MET A 203 30.32 -13.92 -9.00
N PRO A 204 30.79 -13.20 -10.00
CA PRO A 204 30.82 -13.75 -11.34
C PRO A 204 31.67 -15.02 -11.33
N ALA A 205 31.25 -16.03 -12.06
CA ALA A 205 32.18 -17.03 -12.53
C ALA A 205 33.42 -16.32 -13.11
N ALA A 206 34.62 -16.87 -12.91
CA ALA A 206 35.93 -16.23 -13.21
C ALA A 206 36.07 -15.65 -14.62
N ASP A 207 35.13 -15.80 -15.52
CA ASP A 207 35.10 -15.31 -16.90
C ASP A 207 34.23 -14.06 -17.12
N SER A 208 33.64 -13.46 -16.09
CA SER A 208 32.72 -12.33 -16.28
C SER A 208 33.38 -10.96 -16.08
N ALA A 209 34.66 -10.79 -16.46
CA ALA A 209 35.31 -9.47 -16.53
C ALA A 209 34.58 -8.42 -17.41
N ALA A 210 33.38 -8.73 -17.88
CA ALA A 210 32.57 -7.91 -18.77
C ALA A 210 31.10 -7.82 -18.39
N ASP A 211 30.65 -8.20 -17.16
CA ASP A 211 29.27 -7.95 -16.76
C ASP A 211 29.12 -6.47 -16.35
N PRO A 212 28.37 -5.66 -17.15
CA PRO A 212 28.17 -4.25 -16.86
C PRO A 212 27.33 -4.00 -15.60
N HIS A 213 26.83 -5.06 -14.93
CA HIS A 213 26.02 -4.97 -13.72
C HIS A 213 26.81 -5.16 -12.42
N MET A 214 28.12 -5.41 -12.49
CA MET A 214 28.96 -5.44 -11.30
C MET A 214 29.09 -4.06 -10.68
N GLY A 215 28.70 -3.94 -9.43
CA GLY A 215 28.72 -2.67 -8.68
C GLY A 215 27.53 -1.76 -8.98
N VAL A 216 26.45 -2.29 -9.52
CA VAL A 216 25.18 -1.58 -9.73
C VAL A 216 24.23 -1.89 -8.57
N ALA A 217 23.61 -0.86 -8.01
CA ALA A 217 22.52 -1.04 -7.05
C ALA A 217 21.25 -1.52 -7.79
N HIS A 218 20.51 -2.44 -7.15
CA HIS A 218 19.29 -3.00 -7.72
C HIS A 218 18.05 -2.52 -6.99
N PRO A 219 16.91 -2.33 -7.69
CA PRO A 219 15.62 -2.04 -7.06
C PRO A 219 15.14 -3.24 -6.23
N VAL A 220 13.98 -3.11 -5.59
CA VAL A 220 13.32 -4.24 -4.93
C VAL A 220 13.18 -5.41 -5.91
N ALA A 221 13.68 -6.57 -5.52
CA ALA A 221 13.85 -7.74 -6.37
C ALA A 221 13.33 -9.02 -5.71
N CYS A 222 13.54 -10.15 -6.38
CA CYS A 222 13.04 -11.45 -5.93
C CYS A 222 13.49 -11.81 -4.50
N ILE A 223 14.74 -11.51 -4.16
CA ILE A 223 15.37 -11.81 -2.85
C ILE A 223 14.66 -11.11 -1.68
N ASP A 224 14.01 -9.97 -1.92
CA ASP A 224 13.35 -9.19 -0.88
C ASP A 224 12.07 -9.85 -0.37
N CYS A 225 11.47 -10.73 -1.19
CA CYS A 225 10.23 -11.42 -0.88
C CYS A 225 10.36 -12.94 -0.86
N HIS A 226 11.42 -13.52 -1.44
CA HIS A 226 11.59 -14.96 -1.58
C HIS A 226 12.92 -15.45 -0.99
N GLU A 227 12.86 -16.62 -0.36
CA GLU A 227 14.04 -17.39 0.01
C GLU A 227 14.65 -18.00 -1.24
N PRO A 228 15.96 -17.83 -1.49
CA PRO A 228 16.58 -18.29 -2.73
C PRO A 228 16.52 -19.79 -2.93
N GLU A 229 16.63 -20.59 -1.87
CA GLU A 229 16.69 -22.04 -1.96
C GLU A 229 15.33 -22.67 -2.27
N THR A 230 14.26 -22.24 -1.60
CA THR A 230 12.96 -22.90 -1.66
C THR A 230 11.88 -22.08 -2.34
N MET A 231 12.15 -20.81 -2.66
CA MET A 231 11.16 -19.82 -3.11
C MET A 231 10.04 -19.56 -2.09
N LYS A 232 10.23 -19.94 -0.83
CA LYS A 232 9.30 -19.59 0.23
C LYS A 232 9.21 -18.08 0.37
N ILE A 233 7.99 -17.57 0.54
CA ILE A 233 7.77 -16.16 0.82
C ILE A 233 8.32 -15.85 2.22
N ARG A 234 9.09 -14.75 2.34
CA ARG A 234 9.66 -14.29 3.60
C ARG A 234 9.66 -12.76 3.70
N VAL A 235 9.68 -12.27 4.91
CA VAL A 235 9.95 -10.87 5.25
C VAL A 235 11.44 -10.70 5.51
N THR A 236 12.06 -9.71 4.88
CA THR A 236 13.49 -9.42 5.01
C THR A 236 13.77 -8.05 5.66
N ARG A 237 12.75 -7.19 5.77
CA ARG A 237 12.89 -5.81 6.23
C ARG A 237 12.80 -5.70 7.75
N PRO A 238 13.90 -5.27 8.44
CA PRO A 238 13.91 -5.09 9.89
C PRO A 238 12.81 -4.15 10.42
N GLY A 239 12.48 -3.09 9.69
CA GLY A 239 11.40 -2.18 10.06
C GLY A 239 10.09 -2.90 10.28
N PHE A 240 9.72 -3.81 9.36
CA PHE A 240 8.51 -4.62 9.49
C PHE A 240 8.60 -5.64 10.63
N ILE A 241 9.73 -6.35 10.74
CA ILE A 241 9.93 -7.37 11.80
C ILE A 241 9.74 -6.72 13.19
N LEU A 242 10.34 -5.55 13.41
CA LEU A 242 10.18 -4.79 14.65
C LEU A 242 8.77 -4.24 14.84
N GLY A 243 8.17 -3.71 13.77
CA GLY A 243 6.82 -3.13 13.80
C GLY A 243 5.75 -4.18 14.11
N ILE A 244 5.78 -5.33 13.42
CA ILE A 244 4.80 -6.40 13.63
C ILE A 244 4.94 -7.06 15.02
N ALA A 245 6.17 -7.12 15.57
CA ALA A 245 6.41 -7.57 16.93
C ALA A 245 5.81 -6.61 17.96
N LYS A 246 5.89 -5.27 17.74
CA LYS A 246 5.19 -4.27 18.56
C LYS A 246 3.68 -4.45 18.47
N LEU A 247 3.13 -4.58 17.26
CA LEU A 247 1.71 -4.83 17.03
C LEU A 247 1.21 -6.10 17.74
N ALA A 248 1.99 -7.17 17.67
CA ALA A 248 1.65 -8.42 18.35
C ALA A 248 1.54 -8.24 19.88
N ARG A 249 2.26 -7.28 20.47
CA ARG A 249 2.23 -6.94 21.90
C ARG A 249 1.17 -5.89 22.26
N SER A 250 0.58 -5.22 21.26
CA SER A 250 -0.47 -4.21 21.48
C SER A 250 -1.80 -4.85 21.89
N ASP A 251 -2.73 -4.02 22.36
CA ASP A 251 -4.10 -4.43 22.69
C ASP A 251 -5.04 -4.42 21.47
N ASP A 252 -4.59 -3.99 20.28
CA ASP A 252 -5.41 -4.00 19.06
C ASP A 252 -5.80 -5.45 18.73
N PRO A 253 -7.10 -5.77 18.59
CA PRO A 253 -7.53 -7.16 18.38
C PRO A 253 -7.09 -7.78 17.06
N VAL A 254 -6.74 -6.99 16.03
CA VAL A 254 -6.30 -7.43 14.69
C VAL A 254 -6.89 -8.77 14.21
N PRO A 255 -8.22 -8.93 14.10
CA PRO A 255 -8.87 -10.22 13.85
C PRO A 255 -8.52 -10.84 12.50
N HIS A 256 -8.01 -10.05 11.57
CA HIS A 256 -7.54 -10.46 10.25
C HIS A 256 -6.12 -11.05 10.27
N LEU A 257 -5.43 -11.03 11.43
CA LEU A 257 -4.09 -11.58 11.64
C LEU A 257 -4.14 -12.73 12.67
N PRO A 258 -4.68 -13.90 12.28
CA PRO A 258 -4.90 -15.02 13.20
C PRO A 258 -3.62 -15.59 13.81
N SER A 259 -2.47 -15.43 13.15
CA SER A 259 -1.20 -15.87 13.72
C SER A 259 -0.78 -15.04 14.93
N ILE A 260 -1.08 -13.75 14.94
CA ILE A 260 -0.84 -12.87 16.10
C ILE A 260 -1.74 -13.30 17.27
N GLN A 261 -3.01 -13.62 17.02
CA GLN A 261 -3.89 -14.15 18.07
C GLN A 261 -3.34 -15.46 18.65
N LYS A 262 -2.94 -16.38 17.78
CA LYS A 262 -2.33 -17.65 18.19
C LYS A 262 -1.06 -17.43 19.02
N TRP A 263 -0.21 -16.46 18.62
CA TRP A 263 1.00 -16.13 19.36
C TRP A 263 0.66 -15.56 20.74
N ARG A 264 -0.29 -14.65 20.86
CA ARG A 264 -0.79 -14.10 22.13
C ARG A 264 -1.33 -15.19 23.06
N ASP A 265 -2.12 -16.12 22.53
CA ASP A 265 -2.69 -17.23 23.27
C ASP A 265 -1.61 -18.22 23.76
N SER A 266 -0.52 -18.38 23.02
CA SER A 266 0.60 -19.25 23.39
C SER A 266 1.39 -18.74 24.59
N LYS A 267 1.25 -17.46 24.95
CA LYS A 267 2.04 -16.78 26.00
C LYS A 267 3.54 -16.94 25.80
N SER A 268 3.98 -16.91 24.54
CA SER A 268 5.40 -16.99 24.17
C SER A 268 6.20 -15.90 24.87
N THR A 269 7.40 -16.22 25.32
CA THR A 269 8.38 -15.26 25.84
C THR A 269 9.24 -14.65 24.74
N GLU A 270 9.27 -15.28 23.56
CA GLU A 270 9.96 -14.77 22.38
C GLU A 270 9.09 -13.77 21.65
N ASP A 271 9.68 -12.83 20.95
CA ASP A 271 8.98 -11.91 20.09
C ASP A 271 8.27 -12.64 18.95
N TYR A 272 7.13 -12.09 18.51
CA TYR A 272 6.49 -12.53 17.29
C TYR A 272 7.43 -12.31 16.11
N ASP A 273 7.66 -13.38 15.34
CA ASP A 273 8.47 -13.36 14.11
C ASP A 273 7.59 -13.79 12.93
N PRO A 274 7.37 -12.91 11.93
CA PRO A 274 6.51 -13.23 10.79
C PRO A 274 7.01 -14.43 9.98
N ASN A 275 8.31 -14.65 9.90
CA ASN A 275 8.90 -15.77 9.15
C ASN A 275 8.68 -17.14 9.82
N ARG A 276 8.48 -17.15 11.14
CA ARG A 276 8.23 -18.35 11.95
C ARG A 276 6.74 -18.56 12.21
N ASP A 277 6.01 -17.48 12.57
CA ASP A 277 4.70 -17.58 13.20
C ASP A 277 3.55 -17.33 12.23
N ALA A 278 3.76 -16.56 11.16
CA ALA A 278 2.72 -16.17 10.23
C ALA A 278 2.22 -17.34 9.39
N THR A 279 0.93 -17.33 9.08
CA THR A 279 0.35 -18.22 8.08
C THR A 279 0.80 -17.82 6.68
N ARG A 280 0.73 -18.77 5.74
CA ARG A 280 1.03 -18.45 4.33
C ARG A 280 0.14 -17.33 3.77
N GLN A 281 -1.12 -17.24 4.20
CA GLN A 281 -2.05 -16.20 3.73
C GLN A 281 -1.65 -14.83 4.26
N GLU A 282 -1.28 -14.73 5.54
CA GLU A 282 -0.77 -13.47 6.11
C GLU A 282 0.54 -13.03 5.45
N MET A 283 1.46 -13.97 5.18
CA MET A 283 2.71 -13.67 4.47
C MET A 283 2.48 -13.03 3.09
N ARG A 284 1.37 -13.33 2.42
CA ARG A 284 0.98 -12.72 1.14
C ARG A 284 0.55 -11.24 1.27
N SER A 285 0.36 -10.77 2.49
CA SER A 285 0.22 -9.34 2.82
C SER A 285 1.48 -8.79 3.45
N PHE A 286 2.15 -9.53 4.32
CA PHE A 286 3.33 -9.06 5.06
C PHE A 286 4.51 -8.70 4.16
N VAL A 287 4.72 -9.44 3.06
CA VAL A 287 5.77 -9.09 2.07
C VAL A 287 5.50 -7.77 1.35
N CYS A 288 4.26 -7.32 1.29
CA CYS A 288 3.90 -5.99 0.79
C CYS A 288 4.02 -4.95 1.91
N GLY A 289 3.47 -5.25 3.09
CA GLY A 289 3.49 -4.41 4.28
C GLY A 289 4.89 -4.09 4.80
N GLN A 290 5.95 -4.81 4.36
CA GLN A 290 7.31 -4.44 4.76
C GLN A 290 7.80 -3.11 4.17
N CYS A 291 7.07 -2.55 3.17
CA CYS A 291 7.36 -1.26 2.54
C CYS A 291 6.10 -0.37 2.38
N HIS A 292 4.90 -0.98 2.23
CA HIS A 292 3.63 -0.27 2.06
C HIS A 292 2.96 -0.05 3.41
N VAL A 293 3.52 0.86 4.20
CA VAL A 293 3.16 1.15 5.60
C VAL A 293 3.45 2.59 5.97
N GLU A 294 2.91 3.02 7.10
CA GLU A 294 3.33 4.25 7.78
C GLU A 294 4.65 4.04 8.52
N TYR A 295 5.58 4.98 8.37
CA TYR A 295 6.90 4.89 9.01
C TYR A 295 7.61 6.24 9.13
N TYR A 296 8.56 6.32 10.05
CA TYR A 296 9.56 7.39 10.08
C TYR A 296 10.84 6.97 9.38
N CYS A 297 11.39 7.81 8.50
CA CYS A 297 12.58 7.49 7.69
C CYS A 297 13.65 8.60 7.63
N ALA A 298 13.68 9.56 8.56
CA ALA A 298 14.72 10.58 8.58
C ALA A 298 15.88 10.20 9.54
N THR A 299 16.85 11.09 9.74
CA THR A 299 18.11 10.78 10.42
C THR A 299 18.06 10.86 11.94
N LYS A 300 17.00 11.43 12.53
CA LYS A 300 16.94 11.67 14.00
C LYS A 300 16.68 10.40 14.81
N MET A 301 16.10 9.40 14.21
CA MET A 301 15.95 8.06 14.80
C MET A 301 15.94 6.98 13.72
N THR A 302 16.15 5.72 14.12
CA THR A 302 16.08 4.57 13.23
C THR A 302 14.67 4.46 12.63
N LEU A 303 14.57 4.07 11.35
CA LEU A 303 13.30 3.80 10.70
C LEU A 303 12.45 2.90 11.61
N THR A 304 11.22 3.31 11.87
CA THR A 304 10.31 2.60 12.76
C THR A 304 8.86 2.75 12.28
N PHE A 305 8.05 1.74 12.55
CA PHE A 305 6.62 1.73 12.31
C PHE A 305 5.88 2.04 13.61
N PRO A 306 4.86 2.91 13.61
CA PRO A 306 4.16 3.35 14.82
C PRO A 306 3.03 2.39 15.24
N TRP A 307 3.34 1.12 15.48
CA TRP A 307 2.36 0.05 15.69
C TRP A 307 2.23 -0.41 17.14
N ALA A 308 2.77 0.34 18.09
CA ALA A 308 2.71 -0.05 19.50
C ALA A 308 1.30 0.02 20.10
N ASN A 309 0.39 0.86 19.53
CA ASN A 309 -0.98 0.99 19.99
C ASN A 309 -1.99 0.27 19.09
N GLY A 310 -1.64 -0.06 17.84
CA GLY A 310 -2.52 -0.67 16.84
C GLY A 310 -2.31 -0.13 15.43
N LEU A 311 -3.24 -0.43 14.52
CA LEU A 311 -3.16 -0.09 13.10
C LEU A 311 -4.15 1.00 12.65
N LYS A 312 -4.94 1.57 13.55
CA LYS A 312 -5.83 2.69 13.19
C LYS A 312 -5.02 3.97 13.09
N MET A 313 -5.48 4.89 12.25
CA MET A 313 -4.81 6.19 12.07
C MET A 313 -4.60 6.91 13.40
N GLU A 314 -5.55 6.83 14.34
CA GLU A 314 -5.46 7.42 15.68
C GLU A 314 -4.44 6.72 16.58
N ASP A 315 -4.25 5.40 16.42
CA ASP A 315 -3.26 4.63 17.18
C ASP A 315 -1.83 5.04 16.74
N LEU A 316 -1.65 5.26 15.43
CA LEU A 316 -0.40 5.78 14.87
C LEU A 316 -0.15 7.22 15.34
N GLU A 317 -1.16 8.09 15.24
CA GLU A 317 -1.09 9.48 15.74
C GLU A 317 -0.69 9.52 17.21
N LYS A 318 -1.30 8.65 18.03
CA LYS A 318 -1.00 8.53 19.46
C LYS A 318 0.46 8.15 19.69
N GLU A 319 0.99 7.14 18.99
CA GLU A 319 2.42 6.76 19.13
C GLU A 319 3.35 7.93 18.73
N TRP A 320 3.04 8.63 17.63
CA TRP A 320 3.82 9.80 17.22
C TRP A 320 3.76 10.96 18.23
N GLU A 321 2.62 11.21 18.86
CA GLU A 321 2.50 12.24 19.90
C GLU A 321 3.21 11.87 21.20
N GLU A 322 3.37 10.59 21.49
CA GLU A 322 4.10 10.07 22.66
C GLU A 322 5.60 9.90 22.39
N THR A 323 6.01 9.85 21.12
CA THR A 323 7.41 9.64 20.72
C THR A 323 8.28 10.88 21.01
N VAL A 324 9.48 10.62 21.52
CA VAL A 324 10.54 11.62 21.76
C VAL A 324 11.76 11.23 20.96
N PHE A 325 12.41 12.21 20.33
CA PHE A 325 13.66 11.95 19.61
C PHE A 325 14.77 11.49 20.56
N PRO A 326 15.47 10.37 20.27
CA PRO A 326 16.42 9.77 21.22
C PRO A 326 17.59 10.68 21.62
N ASP A 327 18.14 11.42 20.67
CA ASP A 327 19.39 12.16 20.87
C ASP A 327 19.17 13.64 21.24
N GLU A 328 18.12 14.25 20.68
CA GLU A 328 17.88 15.70 20.82
C GLU A 328 16.82 15.99 21.89
N GLY A 329 16.03 14.97 22.27
CA GLY A 329 14.82 15.17 23.05
C GLY A 329 13.74 15.95 22.26
N GLY A 330 12.65 16.26 22.94
CA GLY A 330 11.53 16.94 22.33
C GLY A 330 10.57 16.00 21.57
N LYS A 331 9.35 16.48 21.38
CA LYS A 331 8.28 15.71 20.73
C LYS A 331 8.58 15.44 19.26
N PHE A 332 8.12 14.32 18.78
CA PHE A 332 8.23 13.90 17.39
C PHE A 332 7.53 14.84 16.42
N PHE A 333 8.16 15.09 15.29
CA PHE A 333 7.61 15.71 14.07
C PHE A 333 8.49 15.32 12.88
N ASP A 334 7.90 15.26 11.68
CA ASP A 334 8.67 15.01 10.46
C ASP A 334 9.33 16.30 9.95
N PHE A 335 8.58 17.40 9.89
CA PHE A 335 9.11 18.68 9.45
C PHE A 335 8.39 19.87 10.10
N VAL A 336 8.99 21.05 9.96
CA VAL A 336 8.36 22.32 10.34
C VAL A 336 7.75 22.95 9.09
N HIS A 337 6.45 23.16 9.11
CA HIS A 337 5.73 23.78 8.02
C HIS A 337 6.23 25.22 7.80
N LYS A 338 6.80 25.47 6.62
CA LYS A 338 7.54 26.72 6.33
C LYS A 338 6.70 27.99 6.49
N GLU A 339 5.40 27.93 6.15
CA GLU A 339 4.53 29.11 6.20
C GLU A 339 4.06 29.42 7.63
N THR A 340 3.65 28.42 8.41
CA THR A 340 2.99 28.59 9.72
C THR A 340 3.87 28.33 10.92
N GLY A 341 5.05 27.75 10.74
CA GLY A 341 5.94 27.33 11.85
C GLY A 341 5.45 26.09 12.61
N THR A 342 4.37 25.44 12.17
CA THR A 342 3.80 24.27 12.83
C THR A 342 4.69 23.06 12.64
N LYS A 343 4.96 22.30 13.71
CA LYS A 343 5.58 20.97 13.66
C LYS A 343 4.54 19.96 13.22
N VAL A 344 4.72 19.33 12.07
CA VAL A 344 3.70 18.47 11.43
C VAL A 344 4.24 17.06 11.19
N PHE A 345 3.31 16.12 11.04
CA PHE A 345 3.58 14.77 10.57
C PHE A 345 3.55 14.70 9.06
N LYS A 346 4.21 13.69 8.49
CA LYS A 346 4.13 13.27 7.11
C LYS A 346 3.68 11.81 7.05
N ALA A 347 2.54 11.55 6.45
CA ALA A 347 2.12 10.17 6.17
C ALA A 347 2.91 9.61 4.98
N GLN A 348 3.36 8.37 5.08
CA GLN A 348 4.19 7.76 4.04
C GLN A 348 3.34 6.93 3.06
N HIS A 349 3.12 5.66 3.36
CA HIS A 349 2.39 4.72 2.50
C HIS A 349 1.48 3.81 3.34
N PRO A 350 0.43 4.35 4.03
CA PRO A 350 -0.36 3.60 5.01
C PRO A 350 -1.35 2.60 4.39
N GLU A 351 -0.94 1.90 3.32
CA GLU A 351 -1.78 0.92 2.64
C GLU A 351 -2.10 -0.29 3.52
N PHE A 352 -1.10 -0.81 4.26
CA PHE A 352 -1.30 -1.96 5.14
C PHE A 352 -2.24 -1.62 6.30
N GLU A 353 -2.10 -0.44 6.87
CA GLU A 353 -2.92 0.05 7.98
C GLU A 353 -4.35 0.31 7.52
N LEU A 354 -4.55 1.00 6.40
CA LEU A 354 -5.90 1.28 5.89
C LEU A 354 -6.58 -0.01 5.41
N TRP A 355 -5.87 -0.87 4.65
CA TRP A 355 -6.38 -2.19 4.26
C TRP A 355 -6.84 -3.01 5.46
N SER A 356 -6.10 -2.98 6.57
CA SER A 356 -6.43 -3.68 7.82
C SER A 356 -7.79 -3.27 8.41
N GLN A 357 -8.28 -2.06 8.12
CA GLN A 357 -9.60 -1.60 8.53
C GLN A 357 -10.71 -2.04 7.55
N GLY A 358 -10.33 -2.52 6.36
CA GLY A 358 -11.25 -2.84 5.28
C GLY A 358 -11.95 -4.19 5.41
N ILE A 359 -13.01 -4.35 4.62
CA ILE A 359 -13.79 -5.59 4.57
C ILE A 359 -13.00 -6.77 4.00
N HIS A 360 -12.09 -6.51 3.05
CA HIS A 360 -11.29 -7.55 2.41
C HIS A 360 -10.29 -8.18 3.39
N ALA A 361 -9.61 -7.38 4.20
CA ALA A 361 -8.74 -7.90 5.26
C ALA A 361 -9.52 -8.79 6.25
N ARG A 362 -10.68 -8.32 6.71
CA ARG A 362 -11.55 -9.08 7.62
C ARG A 362 -12.08 -10.37 7.00
N ALA A 363 -12.21 -10.41 5.68
CA ALA A 363 -12.58 -11.62 4.93
C ALA A 363 -11.38 -12.53 4.61
N GLY A 364 -10.17 -12.20 5.07
CA GLY A 364 -8.95 -12.99 4.86
C GLY A 364 -8.35 -12.86 3.45
N VAL A 365 -8.71 -11.80 2.71
CA VAL A 365 -8.15 -11.51 1.38
C VAL A 365 -6.83 -10.77 1.56
N SER A 366 -5.75 -11.33 1.01
CA SER A 366 -4.41 -10.73 1.08
C SER A 366 -4.17 -9.71 -0.05
N CYS A 367 -3.15 -8.86 0.12
CA CYS A 367 -2.71 -7.92 -0.90
C CYS A 367 -2.42 -8.61 -2.23
N ALA A 368 -1.71 -9.74 -2.19
CA ALA A 368 -1.33 -10.51 -3.37
C ALA A 368 -2.53 -11.20 -4.07
N ASP A 369 -3.67 -11.38 -3.41
CA ASP A 369 -4.86 -11.95 -4.07
C ASP A 369 -5.41 -11.01 -5.15
N CYS A 370 -5.30 -9.69 -4.94
CA CYS A 370 -5.73 -8.66 -5.86
C CYS A 370 -4.59 -8.14 -6.77
N HIS A 371 -3.41 -7.87 -6.20
CA HIS A 371 -2.30 -7.24 -6.91
C HIS A 371 -1.36 -8.21 -7.63
N MET A 372 -1.39 -9.50 -7.26
CA MET A 372 -0.62 -10.59 -7.88
C MET A 372 -1.52 -11.79 -8.21
N PRO A 373 -2.62 -11.60 -8.96
CA PRO A 373 -3.54 -12.69 -9.24
C PRO A 373 -2.87 -13.79 -10.05
N TYR A 374 -3.41 -15.01 -9.93
CA TYR A 374 -2.90 -16.12 -10.69
C TYR A 374 -3.36 -16.08 -12.15
N GLU A 375 -2.43 -16.33 -13.05
CA GLU A 375 -2.64 -16.44 -14.49
C GLU A 375 -2.35 -17.85 -14.99
N LYS A 376 -3.05 -18.28 -16.04
CA LYS A 376 -2.71 -19.51 -16.77
C LYS A 376 -1.76 -19.16 -17.92
N GLN A 377 -0.58 -19.77 -17.89
CA GLN A 377 0.41 -19.70 -18.96
C GLN A 377 0.58 -21.12 -19.51
N GLY A 378 -0.11 -21.47 -20.57
CA GLY A 378 -0.22 -22.84 -21.05
C GLY A 378 -0.86 -23.75 -19.99
N ALA A 379 -0.16 -24.81 -19.58
CA ALA A 379 -0.57 -25.73 -18.50
C ALA A 379 -0.24 -25.24 -17.10
N SER A 380 0.60 -24.20 -16.95
CA SER A 380 1.09 -23.69 -15.67
C SER A 380 0.18 -22.62 -15.10
N LYS A 381 0.04 -22.60 -13.77
CA LYS A 381 -0.61 -21.53 -13.01
C LYS A 381 0.48 -20.67 -12.38
N VAL A 382 0.63 -19.44 -12.84
CA VAL A 382 1.68 -18.51 -12.46
C VAL A 382 1.08 -17.33 -11.72
N SER A 383 1.72 -16.89 -10.63
CA SER A 383 1.38 -15.63 -9.96
C SER A 383 1.91 -14.47 -10.80
N SER A 384 1.07 -13.51 -11.15
CA SER A 384 1.48 -12.31 -11.86
C SER A 384 2.37 -11.45 -10.98
N HIS A 385 3.57 -11.11 -11.46
CA HIS A 385 4.46 -10.15 -10.79
C HIS A 385 4.39 -8.75 -11.43
N TRP A 386 3.44 -8.55 -12.33
CA TRP A 386 3.06 -7.23 -12.78
C TRP A 386 2.13 -6.59 -11.76
N VAL A 387 2.74 -6.09 -10.69
CA VAL A 387 2.04 -5.47 -9.57
C VAL A 387 1.52 -4.09 -10.00
N ARG A 388 0.23 -3.99 -10.25
CA ARG A 388 -0.47 -2.81 -10.74
C ARG A 388 -1.86 -2.68 -10.14
N SER A 389 -2.61 -1.66 -10.54
CA SER A 389 -4.02 -1.54 -10.13
C SER A 389 -4.80 -2.79 -10.54
N PRO A 390 -5.53 -3.45 -9.62
CA PRO A 390 -6.39 -4.59 -9.92
C PRO A 390 -7.50 -4.26 -10.92
N MET A 391 -7.83 -2.97 -11.08
CA MET A 391 -8.81 -2.48 -12.05
C MET A 391 -8.39 -2.72 -13.50
N LEU A 392 -7.10 -2.92 -13.75
CA LEU A 392 -6.56 -3.31 -15.06
C LEU A 392 -6.64 -4.84 -15.31
N ASN A 393 -7.18 -5.59 -14.34
CA ASN A 393 -7.27 -7.06 -14.43
C ASN A 393 -8.44 -7.62 -13.58
N ILE A 394 -9.61 -6.99 -13.68
CA ILE A 394 -10.80 -7.25 -12.85
C ILE A 394 -11.19 -8.73 -12.86
N ASN A 395 -11.13 -9.38 -14.04
CA ASN A 395 -11.52 -10.79 -14.20
C ASN A 395 -10.67 -11.74 -13.35
N ARG A 396 -9.39 -11.44 -13.12
CA ARG A 396 -8.47 -12.29 -12.36
C ARG A 396 -8.34 -11.84 -10.90
N ALA A 397 -8.41 -10.54 -10.67
CA ALA A 397 -8.28 -9.97 -9.33
C ALA A 397 -9.59 -10.07 -8.53
N CYS A 398 -10.74 -9.77 -9.15
CA CYS A 398 -12.02 -9.64 -8.46
C CYS A 398 -12.96 -10.82 -8.71
N GLN A 399 -13.10 -11.27 -9.97
CA GLN A 399 -14.10 -12.29 -10.32
C GLN A 399 -13.75 -13.72 -9.87
N THR A 400 -12.57 -13.92 -9.27
CA THR A 400 -12.24 -15.16 -8.56
C THR A 400 -13.12 -15.37 -7.32
N CYS A 401 -13.67 -14.29 -6.76
CA CYS A 401 -14.55 -14.30 -5.59
C CYS A 401 -15.92 -13.67 -5.89
N HIS A 402 -16.00 -12.66 -6.75
CA HIS A 402 -17.22 -11.93 -7.06
C HIS A 402 -17.85 -12.41 -8.36
N HIS A 403 -19.12 -12.84 -8.30
CA HIS A 403 -19.86 -13.40 -9.45
C HIS A 403 -20.77 -12.36 -10.14
N VAL A 404 -20.24 -11.17 -10.36
CA VAL A 404 -20.90 -10.06 -11.06
C VAL A 404 -20.07 -9.63 -12.27
N SER A 405 -20.63 -8.84 -13.17
CA SER A 405 -19.91 -8.39 -14.36
C SER A 405 -18.74 -7.48 -14.03
N GLU A 406 -17.69 -7.48 -14.87
CA GLU A 406 -16.56 -6.55 -14.74
C GLU A 406 -17.02 -5.10 -14.71
N LYS A 407 -17.98 -4.74 -15.56
CA LYS A 407 -18.57 -3.40 -15.62
C LYS A 407 -19.20 -2.99 -14.28
N GLU A 408 -19.88 -3.91 -13.61
CA GLU A 408 -20.49 -3.64 -12.30
C GLU A 408 -19.42 -3.46 -11.21
N LEU A 409 -18.38 -4.32 -11.22
CA LEU A 409 -17.26 -4.20 -10.28
C LEU A 409 -16.52 -2.88 -10.50
N GLN A 410 -16.23 -2.54 -11.76
CA GLN A 410 -15.61 -1.27 -12.11
C GLN A 410 -16.44 -0.09 -11.58
N ALA A 411 -17.72 -0.04 -11.89
CA ALA A 411 -18.60 1.04 -11.44
C ALA A 411 -18.66 1.19 -9.90
N ARG A 412 -18.54 0.08 -9.16
CA ARG A 412 -18.47 0.11 -7.70
C ARG A 412 -17.17 0.72 -7.20
N VAL A 413 -16.04 0.33 -7.81
CA VAL A 413 -14.73 0.87 -7.44
C VAL A 413 -14.63 2.34 -7.80
N ASP A 414 -14.99 2.70 -9.04
CA ASP A 414 -15.00 4.09 -9.51
C ASP A 414 -15.85 4.96 -8.57
N GLY A 415 -17.06 4.50 -8.20
CA GLY A 415 -17.92 5.24 -7.27
C GLY A 415 -17.34 5.39 -5.85
N ILE A 416 -16.47 4.49 -5.38
CA ILE A 416 -15.72 4.66 -4.11
C ILE A 416 -14.62 5.70 -4.29
N GLN A 417 -13.82 5.56 -5.33
CA GLN A 417 -12.68 6.42 -5.60
C GLN A 417 -13.12 7.86 -5.92
N ASP A 418 -14.19 8.05 -6.67
CA ASP A 418 -14.78 9.36 -6.97
C ASP A 418 -15.26 10.09 -5.71
N ARG A 419 -15.97 9.37 -4.83
CA ARG A 419 -16.41 9.94 -3.55
C ARG A 419 -15.24 10.34 -2.66
N THR A 420 -14.21 9.49 -2.59
CA THR A 420 -12.99 9.78 -1.82
C THR A 420 -12.26 10.97 -2.42
N ARG A 421 -12.12 11.03 -3.75
CA ARG A 421 -11.52 12.17 -4.46
C ARG A 421 -12.28 13.46 -4.17
N ALA A 422 -13.59 13.48 -4.34
CA ALA A 422 -14.41 14.66 -4.08
C ALA A 422 -14.31 15.14 -2.62
N LEU A 423 -14.21 14.22 -1.67
CA LEU A 423 -14.05 14.55 -0.26
C LEU A 423 -12.63 15.07 0.04
N MET A 424 -11.61 14.49 -0.58
CA MET A 424 -10.22 14.95 -0.47
C MET A 424 -10.04 16.36 -1.03
N ASP A 425 -10.66 16.68 -2.17
CA ASP A 425 -10.65 18.05 -2.73
C ASP A 425 -11.28 19.07 -1.76
N ARG A 426 -12.38 18.69 -1.09
CA ARG A 426 -13.01 19.54 -0.06
C ARG A 426 -12.11 19.72 1.16
N ALA A 427 -11.41 18.67 1.58
CA ALA A 427 -10.44 18.73 2.68
C ALA A 427 -9.24 19.62 2.31
N ALA A 428 -8.75 19.52 1.08
CA ALA A 428 -7.67 20.36 0.56
C ALA A 428 -8.05 21.86 0.55
N VAL A 429 -9.29 22.18 0.13
CA VAL A 429 -9.81 23.56 0.21
C VAL A 429 -9.89 24.03 1.67
N ALA A 430 -10.44 23.20 2.57
CA ALA A 430 -10.53 23.56 3.99
C ALA A 430 -9.15 23.79 4.62
N MET A 431 -8.17 22.96 4.25
CA MET A 431 -6.78 23.08 4.70
C MET A 431 -6.12 24.36 4.17
N THR A 432 -6.28 24.69 2.89
CA THR A 432 -5.71 25.91 2.32
C THR A 432 -6.31 27.17 2.92
N ASP A 433 -7.63 27.23 3.13
CA ASP A 433 -8.32 28.33 3.81
C ASP A 433 -7.82 28.50 5.26
N MET A 434 -7.60 27.39 5.96
CA MET A 434 -7.02 27.39 7.31
C MET A 434 -5.62 27.98 7.32
N LEU A 435 -4.74 27.54 6.40
CA LEU A 435 -3.38 28.07 6.29
C LEU A 435 -3.40 29.59 6.03
N ASP A 436 -4.23 30.07 5.10
CA ASP A 436 -4.37 31.48 4.79
C ASP A 436 -4.84 32.30 6.00
N THR A 437 -5.76 31.73 6.79
CA THR A 437 -6.25 32.40 8.01
C THR A 437 -5.17 32.46 9.09
N ILE A 438 -4.39 31.39 9.26
CA ILE A 438 -3.25 31.38 10.21
C ILE A 438 -2.22 32.43 9.81
N LEU A 439 -1.86 32.49 8.54
CA LEU A 439 -0.92 33.51 8.03
C LEU A 439 -1.43 34.95 8.26
N ALA A 440 -2.72 35.19 8.08
CA ALA A 440 -3.31 36.50 8.31
C ALA A 440 -3.20 36.93 9.78
N VAL A 441 -3.45 36.03 10.75
CA VAL A 441 -3.33 36.40 12.17
C VAL A 441 -1.87 36.48 12.64
N GLN A 442 -0.97 35.69 12.06
CA GLN A 442 0.48 35.86 12.27
C GLN A 442 0.96 37.28 11.81
N ALA A 443 0.52 37.70 10.63
CA ALA A 443 0.84 39.03 10.09
C ALA A 443 0.26 40.18 10.95
N GLN A 444 -0.80 39.93 11.72
CA GLN A 444 -1.39 40.84 12.68
C GLN A 444 -0.67 40.85 14.05
N GLY A 445 0.36 40.00 14.22
CA GLY A 445 1.17 39.97 15.43
C GLY A 445 0.62 39.03 16.53
N ALA A 446 -0.15 37.99 16.19
CA ALA A 446 -0.57 36.99 17.16
C ALA A 446 0.66 36.34 17.84
N SER A 447 0.60 36.19 19.16
CA SER A 447 1.70 35.58 19.93
C SER A 447 1.80 34.07 19.73
N GLU A 448 2.96 33.48 20.06
CA GLU A 448 3.16 32.02 19.98
C GLU A 448 2.16 31.25 20.85
N GLU A 449 1.84 31.77 22.05
CA GLU A 449 0.85 31.16 22.96
C GLU A 449 -0.57 31.19 22.36
N GLN A 450 -0.91 32.22 21.59
CA GLN A 450 -2.19 32.33 20.89
C GLN A 450 -2.25 31.39 19.68
N LEU A 451 -1.13 31.18 19.00
CA LEU A 451 -1.05 30.33 17.81
C LEU A 451 -0.97 28.84 18.14
N GLU A 452 -0.43 28.46 19.31
CA GLU A 452 -0.19 27.04 19.65
C GLU A 452 -1.46 26.18 19.57
N PRO A 453 -2.61 26.54 20.17
CA PRO A 453 -3.85 25.73 20.02
C PRO A 453 -4.31 25.59 18.56
N ILE A 454 -4.07 26.61 17.74
CA ILE A 454 -4.42 26.60 16.30
C ILE A 454 -3.49 25.68 15.54
N ARG A 455 -2.19 25.71 15.85
CA ARG A 455 -1.19 24.82 15.25
C ARG A 455 -1.43 23.35 15.61
N GLN A 456 -1.93 23.04 16.80
CA GLN A 456 -2.32 21.67 17.17
C GLN A 456 -3.49 21.19 16.29
N LEU A 457 -4.48 22.02 16.01
CA LEU A 457 -5.57 21.68 15.09
C LEU A 457 -5.07 21.54 13.64
N GLN A 458 -4.17 22.44 13.20
CA GLN A 458 -3.51 22.32 11.89
C GLN A 458 -2.76 20.98 11.75
N ARG A 459 -1.97 20.59 12.75
CA ARG A 459 -1.23 19.33 12.77
C ARG A 459 -2.16 18.13 12.57
N LYS A 460 -3.30 18.11 13.29
CA LYS A 460 -4.31 17.05 13.17
C LYS A 460 -5.00 17.04 11.81
N ALA A 461 -5.36 18.22 11.30
CA ALA A 461 -6.01 18.36 10.00
C ALA A 461 -5.11 17.86 8.86
N MET A 462 -3.84 18.31 8.87
CA MET A 462 -2.86 17.96 7.84
C MET A 462 -2.50 16.48 7.87
N TRP A 463 -2.32 15.89 9.07
CA TRP A 463 -2.08 14.46 9.23
C TRP A 463 -3.15 13.62 8.55
N ARG A 464 -4.43 13.94 8.79
CA ARG A 464 -5.58 13.21 8.24
C ARG A 464 -5.69 13.33 6.72
N LEU A 465 -5.49 14.53 6.19
CA LEU A 465 -5.51 14.75 4.74
C LEU A 465 -4.34 14.01 4.07
N ASP A 466 -3.14 14.10 4.65
CA ASP A 466 -1.94 13.45 4.13
C ASP A 466 -2.06 11.93 4.18
N TYR A 467 -2.62 11.37 5.24
CA TYR A 467 -2.82 9.93 5.43
C TYR A 467 -3.63 9.31 4.27
N ILE A 468 -4.75 9.93 3.90
CA ILE A 468 -5.57 9.44 2.78
C ILE A 468 -4.98 9.81 1.41
N SER A 469 -4.31 10.96 1.30
CA SER A 469 -3.65 11.37 0.05
C SER A 469 -2.44 10.50 -0.31
N SER A 470 -1.71 10.04 0.70
CA SER A 470 -0.52 9.21 0.54
C SER A 470 -0.85 7.74 0.31
N GLU A 471 -2.01 7.27 0.75
CA GLU A 471 -2.54 5.94 0.52
C GLU A 471 -3.05 5.81 -0.93
N ASN A 472 -2.54 4.82 -1.68
CA ASN A 472 -2.69 4.78 -3.13
C ASN A 472 -3.98 4.15 -3.64
N SER A 473 -4.82 3.51 -2.77
CA SER A 473 -6.09 2.90 -3.22
C SER A 473 -7.19 3.91 -3.52
N LYS A 474 -7.00 5.18 -3.16
CA LYS A 474 -8.01 6.24 -3.24
C LYS A 474 -9.30 5.85 -2.49
N GLY A 475 -9.11 5.30 -1.28
CA GLY A 475 -10.19 4.89 -0.38
C GLY A 475 -10.73 3.48 -0.62
N PHE A 476 -10.31 2.77 -1.65
CA PHE A 476 -10.84 1.42 -1.92
C PHE A 476 -10.49 0.40 -0.83
N HIS A 477 -9.35 0.51 -0.20
CA HIS A 477 -8.94 -0.41 0.86
C HIS A 477 -9.89 -0.37 2.07
N ALA A 478 -10.38 0.83 2.47
CA ALA A 478 -11.38 0.99 3.52
C ALA A 478 -12.16 2.31 3.34
N ASP A 479 -13.18 2.31 2.50
CA ASP A 479 -13.90 3.51 2.03
C ASP A 479 -14.55 4.32 3.16
N GLN A 480 -15.12 3.64 4.16
CA GLN A 480 -15.76 4.29 5.30
C GLN A 480 -14.74 4.98 6.20
N GLU A 481 -13.58 4.34 6.44
CA GLU A 481 -12.48 4.94 7.20
C GLU A 481 -11.87 6.14 6.46
N ALA A 482 -11.64 6.01 5.15
CA ALA A 482 -11.16 7.10 4.34
C ALA A 482 -12.09 8.32 4.40
N ALA A 483 -13.41 8.11 4.29
CA ALA A 483 -14.40 9.17 4.38
C ALA A 483 -14.44 9.80 5.79
N ARG A 484 -14.37 8.99 6.85
CA ARG A 484 -14.32 9.47 8.24
C ARG A 484 -13.10 10.35 8.49
N ILE A 485 -11.92 9.86 8.11
CA ILE A 485 -10.64 10.56 8.31
C ILE A 485 -10.62 11.89 7.54
N LEU A 486 -11.09 11.93 6.28
CA LEU A 486 -11.20 13.17 5.52
C LEU A 486 -12.25 14.14 6.12
N GLY A 487 -13.35 13.61 6.65
CA GLY A 487 -14.35 14.39 7.38
C GLY A 487 -13.74 15.08 8.60
N GLU A 488 -12.92 14.38 9.38
CA GLU A 488 -12.20 14.94 10.52
C GLU A 488 -11.14 15.97 10.08
N SER A 489 -10.45 15.75 8.95
CA SER A 489 -9.53 16.76 8.40
C SER A 489 -10.23 18.08 8.12
N ILE A 490 -11.41 18.02 7.51
CA ILE A 490 -12.24 19.21 7.24
C ILE A 490 -12.65 19.88 8.56
N ASP A 491 -13.10 19.09 9.53
CA ASP A 491 -13.57 19.60 10.81
C ASP A 491 -12.44 20.32 11.58
N TYR A 492 -11.27 19.67 11.74
CA TYR A 492 -10.10 20.29 12.37
C TYR A 492 -9.61 21.53 11.62
N SER A 493 -9.63 21.54 10.29
CA SER A 493 -9.29 22.71 9.49
C SER A 493 -10.24 23.88 9.80
N ARG A 494 -11.55 23.64 9.88
CA ARG A 494 -12.55 24.67 10.18
C ARG A 494 -12.52 25.12 11.64
N GLN A 495 -12.20 24.24 12.57
CA GLN A 495 -11.97 24.60 13.98
C GLN A 495 -10.77 25.53 14.11
N ALA A 496 -9.63 25.21 13.46
CA ALA A 496 -8.43 26.04 13.44
C ALA A 496 -8.70 27.40 12.82
N GLN A 497 -9.41 27.44 11.69
CA GLN A 497 -9.82 28.67 11.01
C GLN A 497 -10.71 29.52 11.93
N THR A 498 -11.69 28.91 12.57
CA THR A 498 -12.58 29.61 13.52
C THR A 498 -11.82 30.17 14.73
N ALA A 499 -10.86 29.41 15.28
CA ALA A 499 -10.02 29.87 16.37
C ALA A 499 -9.14 31.06 15.95
N ALA A 500 -8.58 31.00 14.74
CA ALA A 500 -7.79 32.10 14.19
C ALA A 500 -8.63 33.38 13.95
N TYR A 501 -9.84 33.26 13.41
CA TYR A 501 -10.74 34.41 13.26
C TYR A 501 -11.07 35.09 14.58
N LYS A 502 -11.21 34.35 15.68
CA LYS A 502 -11.44 34.95 17.02
C LYS A 502 -10.29 35.79 17.49
N LEU A 503 -9.06 35.51 17.05
CA LEU A 503 -7.89 36.35 17.35
C LEU A 503 -7.88 37.66 16.52
N SER A 504 -8.44 37.63 15.31
CA SER A 504 -8.46 38.79 14.41
C SER A 504 -9.57 39.80 14.74
N ILE A 505 -10.56 39.41 15.56
CA ILE A 505 -11.60 40.35 16.03
C ILE A 505 -11.02 41.11 17.23
N PRO A 506 -10.89 42.45 17.16
CA PRO A 506 -10.50 43.22 18.33
C PRO A 506 -11.47 42.90 19.48
N ALA A 507 -10.93 42.61 20.68
CA ALA A 507 -11.76 42.45 21.85
C ALA A 507 -12.65 43.71 21.95
N ALA A 508 -13.97 43.54 21.82
CA ALA A 508 -14.89 44.65 22.04
C ALA A 508 -14.57 45.18 23.42
N SER A 509 -14.19 46.48 23.49
CA SER A 509 -13.83 47.10 24.76
C SER A 509 -14.92 46.83 25.77
N ALA A 510 -14.56 46.17 26.87
CA ALA A 510 -15.50 45.82 27.94
C ALA A 510 -16.15 47.04 28.65
N ASP A 511 -15.99 48.24 28.08
CA ASP A 511 -16.48 49.51 28.62
C ASP A 511 -17.68 50.09 27.89
N ALA A 512 -18.31 49.34 26.99
CA ALA A 512 -19.60 49.78 26.45
C ALA A 512 -20.72 49.33 27.41
N SER A 513 -21.01 50.13 28.43
CA SER A 513 -22.29 50.03 29.19
C SER A 513 -23.44 50.06 28.20
N PRO A 514 -24.40 49.11 28.28
CA PRO A 514 -25.54 49.13 27.38
C PRO A 514 -26.32 50.44 27.51
N PRO A 515 -26.75 51.07 26.41
CA PRO A 515 -27.61 52.23 26.50
C PRO A 515 -28.91 51.81 27.22
N ALA A 516 -29.32 52.62 28.19
CA ALA A 516 -30.54 52.41 28.96
C ALA A 516 -31.73 52.23 27.99
N SER A 517 -32.39 51.08 28.09
CA SER A 517 -33.59 50.79 27.32
C SER A 517 -34.72 51.64 27.78
N GLU A 518 -35.16 52.63 26.99
CA GLU A 518 -36.46 53.21 27.11
C GLU A 518 -37.55 52.18 26.76
N THR A 519 -38.34 51.89 27.73
CA THR A 519 -39.51 51.02 27.63
C THR A 519 -40.58 51.67 26.76
N ALA A 520 -40.82 51.12 25.59
CA ALA A 520 -42.07 51.34 24.86
C ALA A 520 -42.81 50.02 24.72
N SER A 521 -43.84 49.87 25.53
CA SER A 521 -44.79 48.77 25.46
C SER A 521 -45.74 48.95 24.27
N ALA A 522 -45.81 48.01 23.36
CA ALA A 522 -46.99 47.81 22.50
C ALA A 522 -47.19 46.32 22.25
N PRO A 523 -48.41 45.78 22.38
CA PRO A 523 -48.70 44.37 22.27
C PRO A 523 -48.85 43.93 20.81
N VAL A 524 -48.13 42.90 20.42
CA VAL A 524 -48.36 42.25 19.12
C VAL A 524 -49.23 41.02 19.37
N ALA A 525 -50.42 41.02 18.77
CA ALA A 525 -51.36 39.92 18.77
C ALA A 525 -50.85 38.71 17.99
N ALA A 526 -51.07 37.53 18.54
CA ALA A 526 -50.80 36.26 17.91
C ALA A 526 -51.74 36.02 16.71
N ALA A 527 -51.16 35.74 15.55
CA ALA A 527 -51.87 35.11 14.44
C ALA A 527 -51.23 33.71 14.20
N VAL A 528 -51.95 32.71 14.61
CA VAL A 528 -51.67 31.32 14.25
C VAL A 528 -52.21 31.10 12.84
N GLY A 529 -51.32 30.89 11.90
CA GLY A 529 -51.65 30.48 10.52
C GLY A 529 -51.28 28.99 10.34
N GLU A 530 -52.29 28.17 10.29
CA GLU A 530 -52.27 26.76 9.92
C GLU A 530 -51.94 26.64 8.42
N GLN A 531 -50.84 26.00 8.07
CA GLN A 531 -50.59 25.60 6.68
C GLN A 531 -50.66 24.09 6.53
N ALA A 532 -51.64 23.70 5.70
CA ALA A 532 -51.97 22.35 5.32
C ALA A 532 -50.86 21.68 4.51
N ALA A 533 -50.65 20.39 4.80
CA ALA A 533 -49.77 19.50 4.04
C ALA A 533 -50.30 19.31 2.61
N ALA A 534 -49.43 19.57 1.62
CA ALA A 534 -49.64 19.19 0.25
C ALA A 534 -48.90 17.89 -0.05
N THR A 535 -49.63 16.88 -0.47
CA THR A 535 -49.17 15.62 -1.04
C THR A 535 -48.56 15.84 -2.42
N PRO A 536 -47.48 15.19 -2.79
CA PRO A 536 -46.99 15.28 -4.17
C PRO A 536 -47.75 14.31 -5.10
N GLU A 537 -48.21 14.89 -6.19
CA GLU A 537 -48.90 14.28 -7.33
C GLU A 537 -47.92 13.42 -8.16
N ALA A 538 -48.39 12.23 -8.56
CA ALA A 538 -47.64 11.26 -9.34
C ALA A 538 -47.44 11.72 -10.77
N ALA A 539 -46.22 11.59 -11.30
CA ALA A 539 -45.90 11.78 -12.70
C ALA A 539 -46.34 10.57 -13.55
N PRO A 540 -46.76 10.76 -14.82
CA PRO A 540 -47.34 9.70 -15.65
C PRO A 540 -46.27 8.77 -16.25
N GLU A 541 -46.61 7.47 -16.32
CA GLU A 541 -45.88 6.41 -17.00
C GLU A 541 -45.76 6.70 -18.52
N ALA A 542 -44.54 6.57 -19.04
CA ALA A 542 -44.28 6.56 -20.46
C ALA A 542 -44.25 5.12 -20.97
N THR A 543 -45.13 4.81 -21.90
CA THR A 543 -45.22 3.57 -22.69
C THR A 543 -44.02 3.41 -23.62
N PRO A 544 -43.51 2.19 -23.87
CA PRO A 544 -42.40 1.96 -24.79
C PRO A 544 -42.93 1.83 -26.23
N GLU A 545 -42.39 2.66 -27.11
CA GLU A 545 -42.58 2.59 -28.54
C GLU A 545 -41.57 1.62 -29.17
N ALA A 546 -42.09 0.68 -29.96
CA ALA A 546 -41.34 -0.36 -30.66
C ALA A 546 -40.58 0.24 -31.85
N ALA A 547 -39.26 0.11 -31.89
CA ALA A 547 -38.46 0.41 -33.06
C ALA A 547 -38.10 -0.88 -33.82
N THR A 548 -38.54 -0.93 -35.03
CA THR A 548 -38.32 -1.93 -36.06
C THR A 548 -36.85 -2.07 -36.44
N GLN A 549 -36.46 -3.33 -36.63
CA GLN A 549 -35.20 -3.74 -37.26
C GLN A 549 -35.12 -3.27 -38.71
N ASP A 550 -33.98 -2.71 -39.10
CA ASP A 550 -33.58 -2.71 -40.51
C ASP A 550 -32.14 -3.26 -40.62
N SER A 551 -32.07 -4.34 -41.39
CA SER A 551 -30.88 -5.12 -41.70
C SER A 551 -30.27 -4.65 -43.01
N THR A 552 -29.04 -4.13 -42.99
CA THR A 552 -28.20 -4.16 -44.20
C THR A 552 -26.73 -4.28 -43.83
N SER A 553 -26.17 -5.44 -44.14
CA SER A 553 -24.72 -5.66 -44.28
C SER A 553 -24.24 -5.07 -45.62
N PRO A 554 -22.99 -4.65 -45.70
CA PRO A 554 -22.23 -4.85 -46.93
C PRO A 554 -20.97 -5.73 -46.74
N SER A 555 -20.81 -6.51 -47.74
CA SER A 555 -19.84 -7.45 -48.23
C SER A 555 -18.37 -6.99 -48.21
N ALA A 556 -17.52 -8.03 -48.04
CA ALA A 556 -16.08 -8.02 -48.24
C ALA A 556 -15.64 -7.70 -49.67
N ALA A 557 -14.49 -7.06 -49.81
CA ALA A 557 -13.35 -7.34 -50.67
C ALA A 557 -12.45 -6.10 -50.76
N ASP A 558 -11.19 -6.23 -50.40
CA ASP A 558 -10.07 -6.21 -51.32
C ASP A 558 -8.75 -6.33 -50.53
N ALA A 559 -8.03 -7.40 -50.85
CA ALA A 559 -6.65 -7.63 -50.47
C ALA A 559 -5.72 -6.87 -51.42
N VAL A 560 -4.74 -6.13 -50.86
CA VAL A 560 -3.53 -5.79 -51.61
C VAL A 560 -2.31 -6.08 -50.74
N SER A 561 -1.54 -7.04 -51.24
CA SER A 561 -0.20 -7.42 -50.83
C SER A 561 0.84 -6.32 -51.08
N ALA A 562 1.77 -6.15 -50.15
CA ALA A 562 3.09 -5.57 -50.47
C ALA A 562 4.16 -6.29 -49.64
N GLU A 563 5.11 -6.86 -50.35
CA GLU A 563 6.33 -7.55 -49.91
C GLU A 563 7.38 -6.58 -49.29
N PRO A 564 8.41 -7.12 -48.58
CA PRO A 564 9.40 -6.32 -47.89
C PRO A 564 10.62 -6.03 -48.75
N THR A 565 11.15 -4.82 -48.67
CA THR A 565 12.49 -4.47 -49.18
C THR A 565 13.49 -4.46 -48.04
N THR A 566 14.47 -5.35 -48.19
CA THR A 566 15.77 -5.34 -47.53
C THR A 566 16.66 -4.21 -48.08
N SER A 567 17.38 -3.47 -47.22
CA SER A 567 18.81 -3.19 -47.45
C SER A 567 19.45 -2.37 -46.31
N GLN A 568 20.58 -2.88 -45.90
CA GLN A 568 21.76 -2.37 -45.20
C GLN A 568 21.66 -2.08 -43.72
#